data_f9c89960c962c302db752c48d16def7b
#
_entry.id   f9c89960c962c302db752c48d16def7b
#
_cell.length_a   1.000
_cell.length_b   1.000
_cell.length_c   1.000
_cell.angle_alpha   90.00
_cell.angle_beta   90.00
_cell.angle_gamma   90.00
#
_symmetry.space_group_name_H-M   'P 1'
#
loop_
_entity.id
_entity.type
_entity.pdbx_description
1 polymer ?
#
loop_
_entity_poly.entity_id
_entity_poly.type
_entity_poly.pdbx_seq_one_letter_code
_entity_poly.pdbx_strand_id
1 'polypeptide(L)'
;MYLLLYFGAVLALAIAGNVLAGILLCAALTGAVPVSHGQRLHSLLLTLGYLVLTLIPLSRVRAAGLLLGMGYCLGILMAMYARGSDAALLMLFPCAITIGFRVWVVLPGMHVPFFQESVFFYLFRCARIYDAPFTLGCMAYVCRRYALQFDRAEQLARELDARVIQRTKALTEETEARKSMMLNIFHDLRSPLFAVSSGLDTLEAAPEALPALLPALQQRTAFLRRLTEDLFLAAKLEQKQVMLNEDRVSLGEVIAAVCDSCREEAEKKGVVLQAPPASELPVWGDQIRLQQILQNLLTNAIHYTPAGGSITVNSRVEAGAALVSVRDTGCGIAPEDQAAVFDRYFHTTTSSKHDSTGLGLTIAQELAHLHHGEILLESEVGKGSCFTLKLPLLPA
;
A
#
# COMPACT_ATOMS: atom_id res chain seq x y z
N MET A 1 13.75 36.08 -64.51
CA MET A 1 14.35 35.97 -63.19
C MET A 1 13.29 35.81 -62.09
N TYR A 2 12.28 36.67 -61.96
CA TYR A 2 11.23 36.54 -60.95
C TYR A 2 10.39 35.30 -61.04
N LEU A 3 10.09 34.81 -62.27
CA LEU A 3 9.30 33.59 -62.46
C LEU A 3 10.05 32.34 -61.97
N LEU A 4 11.39 32.29 -62.18
CA LEU A 4 12.26 31.20 -61.71
C LEU A 4 12.39 31.19 -60.16
N LEU A 5 12.50 32.38 -59.54
CA LEU A 5 12.52 32.51 -58.08
C LEU A 5 11.18 32.14 -57.45
N TYR A 6 10.06 32.53 -58.09
CA TYR A 6 8.71 32.14 -57.64
C TYR A 6 8.51 30.63 -57.75
N PHE A 7 8.88 30.02 -58.89
CA PHE A 7 8.82 28.54 -59.04
C PHE A 7 9.70 27.82 -58.06
N GLY A 8 10.91 28.34 -57.78
CA GLY A 8 11.81 27.78 -56.77
C GLY A 8 11.23 27.86 -55.35
N ALA A 9 10.64 29.01 -54.98
CA ALA A 9 10.01 29.17 -53.64
C ALA A 9 8.78 28.28 -53.48
N VAL A 10 7.92 28.17 -54.51
CA VAL A 10 6.75 27.29 -54.50
C VAL A 10 7.17 25.81 -54.43
N LEU A 11 8.22 25.44 -55.14
CA LEU A 11 8.80 24.09 -55.09
C LEU A 11 9.39 23.78 -53.71
N ALA A 12 10.12 24.71 -53.13
CA ALA A 12 10.68 24.57 -51.79
C ALA A 12 9.61 24.44 -50.69
N LEU A 13 8.55 25.28 -50.74
CA LEU A 13 7.41 25.19 -49.84
C LEU A 13 6.65 23.87 -50.01
N ALA A 14 6.56 23.39 -51.22
CA ALA A 14 5.93 22.13 -51.54
C ALA A 14 6.68 20.91 -51.00
N ILE A 15 8.00 20.94 -51.11
CA ILE A 15 8.90 19.93 -50.55
C ILE A 15 8.81 19.97 -49.03
N ALA A 16 8.91 21.15 -48.42
CA ALA A 16 8.84 21.32 -46.99
C ALA A 16 7.49 20.86 -46.40
N GLY A 17 6.36 21.16 -47.07
CA GLY A 17 5.05 20.69 -46.66
C GLY A 17 4.89 19.17 -46.72
N ASN A 18 5.42 18.53 -47.78
CA ASN A 18 5.37 17.08 -47.93
C ASN A 18 6.32 16.37 -46.94
N VAL A 19 7.50 16.94 -46.68
CA VAL A 19 8.44 16.44 -45.66
C VAL A 19 7.82 16.56 -44.26
N LEU A 20 7.23 17.71 -43.94
CA LEU A 20 6.56 17.92 -42.66
C LEU A 20 5.38 16.93 -42.46
N ALA A 21 4.55 16.75 -43.51
CA ALA A 21 3.45 15.80 -43.46
C ALA A 21 3.96 14.33 -43.26
N GLY A 22 5.05 13.97 -43.93
CA GLY A 22 5.71 12.66 -43.76
C GLY A 22 6.28 12.47 -42.35
N ILE A 23 6.94 13.48 -41.81
CA ILE A 23 7.48 13.46 -40.44
C ILE A 23 6.35 13.36 -39.40
N LEU A 24 5.27 14.12 -39.57
CA LEU A 24 4.10 14.08 -38.68
C LEU A 24 3.38 12.73 -38.75
N LEU A 25 3.27 12.17 -39.95
CA LEU A 25 2.70 10.82 -40.14
C LEU A 25 3.58 9.75 -39.48
N CYS A 26 4.89 9.81 -39.67
CA CYS A 26 5.83 8.91 -38.99
C CYS A 26 5.81 9.08 -37.47
N ALA A 27 5.78 10.31 -36.98
CA ALA A 27 5.68 10.59 -35.54
C ALA A 27 4.34 10.09 -34.96
N ALA A 28 3.23 10.27 -35.70
CA ALA A 28 1.93 9.76 -35.30
C ALA A 28 1.87 8.22 -35.28
N LEU A 29 2.46 7.58 -36.26
CA LEU A 29 2.52 6.11 -36.36
C LEU A 29 3.48 5.49 -35.34
N THR A 30 4.62 6.13 -35.06
CA THR A 30 5.60 5.60 -34.10
C THR A 30 5.15 5.69 -32.65
N GLY A 31 4.21 6.58 -32.34
CA GLY A 31 3.70 6.72 -31.00
C GLY A 31 2.37 5.99 -30.73
N ALA A 32 1.70 5.44 -31.75
CA ALA A 32 0.39 4.81 -31.60
C ALA A 32 0.42 3.27 -31.53
N VAL A 33 1.54 2.65 -31.97
CA VAL A 33 1.71 1.19 -31.98
C VAL A 33 3.14 0.91 -31.53
N PRO A 34 3.42 -0.12 -30.70
CA PRO A 34 4.78 -0.58 -30.46
C PRO A 34 5.33 -1.15 -31.77
N VAL A 35 6.01 -0.29 -32.53
CA VAL A 35 6.49 -0.62 -33.87
C VAL A 35 7.87 -1.23 -33.75
N SER A 36 8.05 -2.43 -34.31
CA SER A 36 9.35 -3.09 -34.34
C SER A 36 10.38 -2.26 -35.13
N HIS A 37 11.68 -2.43 -34.82
CA HIS A 37 12.76 -1.69 -35.53
C HIS A 37 12.67 -1.81 -37.06
N GLY A 38 12.21 -2.95 -37.59
CA GLY A 38 12.02 -3.17 -39.02
C GLY A 38 10.94 -2.26 -39.63
N GLN A 39 9.85 -2.02 -38.91
CA GLN A 39 8.77 -1.15 -39.40
C GLN A 39 9.16 0.33 -39.40
N ARG A 40 10.02 0.77 -38.45
CA ARG A 40 10.58 2.14 -38.45
C ARG A 40 11.50 2.36 -39.65
N LEU A 41 12.36 1.39 -39.95
CA LEU A 41 13.24 1.43 -41.12
C LEU A 41 12.43 1.45 -42.41
N HIS A 42 11.37 0.66 -42.51
CA HIS A 42 10.50 0.59 -43.70
C HIS A 42 9.77 1.95 -43.94
N SER A 43 9.23 2.58 -42.88
CA SER A 43 8.60 3.89 -42.99
C SER A 43 9.59 4.98 -43.37
N LEU A 44 10.83 4.91 -42.90
CA LEU A 44 11.89 5.85 -43.25
C LEU A 44 12.31 5.71 -44.72
N LEU A 45 12.47 4.48 -45.21
CA LEU A 45 12.79 4.19 -46.61
C LEU A 45 11.69 4.64 -47.58
N LEU A 46 10.40 4.47 -47.19
CA LEU A 46 9.28 4.95 -47.97
C LEU A 46 9.23 6.48 -48.03
N THR A 47 9.52 7.16 -46.90
CA THR A 47 9.57 8.64 -46.84
C THR A 47 10.70 9.15 -47.72
N LEU A 48 11.88 8.52 -47.68
CA LEU A 48 13.02 8.85 -48.52
C LEU A 48 12.73 8.60 -50.00
N GLY A 49 12.12 7.45 -50.35
CA GLY A 49 11.67 7.13 -51.68
C GLY A 49 10.67 8.15 -52.22
N TYR A 50 9.72 8.59 -51.41
CA TYR A 50 8.79 9.65 -51.75
C TYR A 50 9.46 10.99 -52.00
N LEU A 51 10.46 11.34 -51.22
CA LEU A 51 11.28 12.57 -51.39
C LEU A 51 12.03 12.52 -52.72
N VAL A 52 12.65 11.38 -53.05
CA VAL A 52 13.37 11.17 -54.32
C VAL A 52 12.41 11.28 -55.51
N LEU A 53 11.22 10.67 -55.43
CA LEU A 53 10.19 10.75 -56.49
C LEU A 53 9.70 12.19 -56.72
N THR A 54 9.68 13.03 -55.67
CA THR A 54 9.29 14.46 -55.84
C THR A 54 10.31 15.28 -56.61
N LEU A 55 11.57 14.85 -56.66
CA LEU A 55 12.69 15.50 -57.39
C LEU A 55 12.75 15.10 -58.86
N ILE A 56 12.08 14.05 -59.26
CA ILE A 56 12.10 13.58 -60.65
C ILE A 56 11.28 14.51 -61.58
N PRO A 57 11.87 15.03 -62.67
CA PRO A 57 11.22 16.03 -63.53
C PRO A 57 10.07 15.48 -64.40
N LEU A 58 9.97 14.15 -64.54
CA LEU A 58 8.96 13.48 -65.33
C LEU A 58 7.59 13.46 -64.62
N SER A 59 6.67 14.31 -65.11
CA SER A 59 5.35 14.52 -64.49
C SER A 59 4.51 13.25 -64.29
N ARG A 60 4.54 12.34 -65.21
CA ARG A 60 3.78 11.09 -65.15
C ARG A 60 4.33 10.09 -64.13
N VAL A 61 5.66 9.91 -64.06
CA VAL A 61 6.32 9.01 -63.11
C VAL A 61 6.11 9.54 -61.65
N ARG A 62 6.23 10.84 -61.48
CA ARG A 62 5.96 11.50 -60.19
C ARG A 62 4.51 11.35 -59.72
N ALA A 63 3.55 11.47 -60.64
CA ALA A 63 2.14 11.32 -60.32
C ALA A 63 1.81 9.85 -59.92
N ALA A 64 2.36 8.84 -60.64
CA ALA A 64 2.19 7.43 -60.31
C ALA A 64 2.82 7.10 -58.92
N GLY A 65 4.02 7.60 -58.63
CA GLY A 65 4.67 7.37 -57.35
C GLY A 65 3.91 8.00 -56.18
N LEU A 66 3.34 9.18 -56.37
CA LEU A 66 2.50 9.86 -55.35
C LEU A 66 1.21 9.07 -55.06
N LEU A 67 0.56 8.55 -56.10
CA LEU A 67 -0.65 7.70 -55.96
C LEU A 67 -0.36 6.39 -55.26
N LEU A 68 0.78 5.75 -55.55
CA LEU A 68 1.20 4.52 -54.87
C LEU A 68 1.49 4.78 -53.37
N GLY A 69 2.22 5.87 -53.07
CA GLY A 69 2.49 6.27 -51.68
C GLY A 69 1.22 6.56 -50.88
N MET A 70 0.26 7.24 -51.50
CA MET A 70 -1.03 7.53 -50.84
C MET A 70 -1.89 6.26 -50.68
N GLY A 71 -1.90 5.36 -51.66
CA GLY A 71 -2.56 4.06 -51.55
C GLY A 71 -1.99 3.22 -50.42
N TYR A 72 -0.67 3.23 -50.25
CA TYR A 72 -0.02 2.58 -49.12
C TYR A 72 -0.42 3.19 -47.77
N CYS A 73 -0.42 4.51 -47.64
CA CYS A 73 -0.88 5.18 -46.43
C CYS A 73 -2.34 4.84 -46.10
N LEU A 74 -3.21 4.81 -47.10
CA LEU A 74 -4.60 4.41 -46.92
C LEU A 74 -4.68 2.94 -46.45
N GLY A 75 -3.88 2.03 -47.01
CA GLY A 75 -3.81 0.64 -46.54
C GLY A 75 -3.40 0.50 -45.09
N ILE A 76 -2.41 1.28 -44.66
CA ILE A 76 -2.01 1.31 -43.24
C ILE A 76 -3.14 1.81 -42.36
N LEU A 77 -3.80 2.92 -42.74
CA LEU A 77 -4.94 3.48 -41.97
C LEU A 77 -6.10 2.49 -41.88
N MET A 78 -6.40 1.79 -42.95
CA MET A 78 -7.40 0.71 -42.96
C MET A 78 -7.02 -0.44 -42.02
N ALA A 79 -5.76 -0.86 -42.05
CA ALA A 79 -5.27 -1.90 -41.15
C ALA A 79 -5.29 -1.48 -39.67
N MET A 80 -5.02 -0.20 -39.37
CA MET A 80 -5.16 0.37 -38.03
C MET A 80 -6.61 0.44 -37.57
N TYR A 81 -7.52 0.82 -38.47
CA TYR A 81 -8.95 0.83 -38.18
C TYR A 81 -9.48 -0.58 -37.90
N ALA A 82 -9.09 -1.56 -38.71
CA ALA A 82 -9.46 -2.96 -38.51
C ALA A 82 -8.96 -3.55 -37.17
N ARG A 83 -7.94 -2.94 -36.57
CA ARG A 83 -7.43 -3.30 -35.24
C ARG A 83 -8.08 -2.51 -34.09
N GLY A 84 -9.20 -1.81 -34.36
CA GLY A 84 -9.97 -1.08 -33.34
C GLY A 84 -9.44 0.32 -32.99
N SER A 85 -8.62 0.92 -33.87
CA SER A 85 -8.16 2.30 -33.65
C SER A 85 -9.14 3.30 -34.22
N ASP A 86 -10.04 3.85 -33.39
CA ASP A 86 -11.00 4.91 -33.80
C ASP A 86 -10.31 6.15 -34.36
N ALA A 87 -9.06 6.39 -33.99
CA ALA A 87 -8.27 7.49 -34.49
C ALA A 87 -7.93 7.34 -36.00
N ALA A 88 -7.87 6.11 -36.52
CA ALA A 88 -7.64 5.86 -37.92
C ALA A 88 -8.82 6.36 -38.81
N LEU A 89 -10.04 6.33 -38.28
CA LEU A 89 -11.22 6.81 -39.00
C LEU A 89 -11.14 8.33 -39.30
N LEU A 90 -10.59 9.11 -38.39
CA LEU A 90 -10.36 10.54 -38.53
C LEU A 90 -9.41 10.88 -39.70
N MET A 91 -8.49 9.96 -40.01
CA MET A 91 -7.49 10.14 -41.06
C MET A 91 -7.93 9.52 -42.40
N LEU A 92 -8.78 8.48 -42.39
CA LEU A 92 -9.26 7.80 -43.58
C LEU A 92 -10.02 8.73 -44.53
N PHE A 93 -10.94 9.54 -44.00
CA PHE A 93 -11.78 10.44 -44.79
C PHE A 93 -10.95 11.55 -45.51
N PRO A 94 -10.10 12.34 -44.80
CA PRO A 94 -9.22 13.30 -45.45
C PRO A 94 -8.26 12.65 -46.47
N CYS A 95 -7.73 11.47 -46.18
CA CYS A 95 -6.85 10.74 -47.09
C CYS A 95 -7.58 10.34 -48.39
N ALA A 96 -8.80 9.81 -48.27
CA ALA A 96 -9.63 9.44 -49.41
C ALA A 96 -9.97 10.64 -50.30
N ILE A 97 -10.34 11.79 -49.69
CA ILE A 97 -10.60 13.03 -50.42
C ILE A 97 -9.36 13.47 -51.20
N THR A 98 -8.20 13.48 -50.54
CA THR A 98 -6.92 13.91 -51.14
C THR A 98 -6.54 13.03 -52.28
N ILE A 99 -6.74 11.71 -52.17
CA ILE A 99 -6.52 10.74 -53.26
C ILE A 99 -7.46 11.01 -54.42
N GLY A 100 -8.74 11.20 -54.16
CA GLY A 100 -9.77 11.49 -55.18
C GLY A 100 -9.42 12.73 -55.99
N PHE A 101 -9.02 13.80 -55.33
CA PHE A 101 -8.59 15.04 -55.99
C PHE A 101 -7.32 14.82 -56.83
N ARG A 102 -6.34 14.03 -56.39
CA ARG A 102 -5.12 13.76 -57.12
C ARG A 102 -5.38 12.87 -58.33
N VAL A 103 -6.24 11.86 -58.19
CA VAL A 103 -6.67 11.03 -59.32
C VAL A 103 -7.37 11.87 -60.39
N TRP A 104 -8.25 12.75 -59.95
CA TRP A 104 -8.99 13.66 -60.84
C TRP A 104 -8.06 14.62 -61.59
N VAL A 105 -7.02 15.15 -60.96
CA VAL A 105 -6.02 16.06 -61.60
C VAL A 105 -5.11 15.31 -62.57
N VAL A 106 -4.85 14.01 -62.36
CA VAL A 106 -3.90 13.21 -63.16
C VAL A 106 -4.54 12.55 -64.40
N LEU A 107 -5.83 12.21 -64.35
CA LEU A 107 -6.53 11.55 -65.44
C LEU A 107 -6.97 12.55 -66.53
N PRO A 108 -6.42 12.48 -67.75
CA PRO A 108 -6.68 13.47 -68.80
C PRO A 108 -8.08 13.39 -69.42
N GLY A 109 -8.97 12.62 -69.03
CA GLY A 109 -10.30 12.50 -69.58
C GLY A 109 -11.44 12.96 -68.63
N MET A 110 -11.10 13.26 -67.40
CA MET A 110 -12.11 13.66 -66.38
C MET A 110 -12.28 15.18 -66.21
N HIS A 111 -11.58 15.99 -67.03
CA HIS A 111 -11.66 17.43 -66.92
C HIS A 111 -12.83 17.97 -67.69
N VAL A 112 -13.76 18.65 -67.01
CA VAL A 112 -14.81 19.43 -67.62
C VAL A 112 -14.15 20.62 -68.32
N PRO A 113 -14.35 20.85 -69.65
CA PRO A 113 -13.62 21.87 -70.40
C PRO A 113 -13.74 23.27 -69.80
N PHE A 114 -14.88 23.59 -69.22
CA PHE A 114 -15.15 24.87 -68.54
C PHE A 114 -14.25 25.16 -67.35
N PHE A 115 -13.79 24.12 -66.64
CA PHE A 115 -12.90 24.27 -65.46
C PHE A 115 -11.43 24.39 -65.87
N GLN A 116 -11.03 23.91 -67.00
CA GLN A 116 -9.65 23.81 -67.45
C GLN A 116 -9.05 25.20 -67.80
N GLU A 117 -9.90 26.13 -68.28
CA GLU A 117 -9.51 27.49 -68.68
C GLU A 117 -9.74 28.55 -67.59
N SER A 118 -10.30 28.16 -66.45
CA SER A 118 -10.57 29.15 -65.38
C SER A 118 -9.29 29.45 -64.61
N VAL A 119 -9.05 30.75 -64.36
CA VAL A 119 -7.99 31.26 -63.51
C VAL A 119 -8.06 30.64 -62.10
N PHE A 120 -9.31 30.28 -61.65
CA PHE A 120 -9.56 29.61 -60.40
C PHE A 120 -8.95 28.19 -60.34
N PHE A 121 -9.06 27.40 -61.43
CA PHE A 121 -8.45 26.07 -61.50
C PHE A 121 -6.95 26.16 -61.50
N TYR A 122 -6.36 27.16 -62.16
CA TYR A 122 -4.91 27.40 -62.15
C TYR A 122 -4.39 27.83 -60.78
N LEU A 123 -5.10 28.73 -60.08
CA LEU A 123 -4.81 29.16 -58.73
C LEU A 123 -4.96 27.98 -57.73
N PHE A 124 -6.02 27.19 -57.88
CA PHE A 124 -6.30 26.01 -57.06
C PHE A 124 -5.19 24.96 -57.23
N ARG A 125 -4.72 24.77 -58.46
CA ARG A 125 -3.59 23.85 -58.78
C ARG A 125 -2.25 24.38 -58.28
N CYS A 126 -2.02 25.65 -58.34
CA CYS A 126 -0.80 26.30 -57.85
C CYS A 126 -0.76 26.34 -56.31
N ALA A 127 -1.87 26.61 -55.66
CA ALA A 127 -1.98 26.72 -54.22
C ALA A 127 -2.00 25.38 -53.48
N ARG A 128 -2.07 24.23 -54.21
CA ARG A 128 -2.12 22.85 -53.63
C ARG A 128 -3.17 22.72 -52.55
N ILE A 129 -4.30 23.39 -52.68
CA ILE A 129 -5.42 23.37 -51.72
C ILE A 129 -5.97 21.94 -51.55
N TYR A 130 -5.75 21.04 -52.49
CA TYR A 130 -6.15 19.63 -52.43
C TYR A 130 -5.40 18.82 -51.32
N ASP A 131 -4.27 19.33 -50.79
CA ASP A 131 -3.59 18.69 -49.66
C ASP A 131 -4.13 19.19 -48.29
N ALA A 132 -4.92 20.26 -48.28
CA ALA A 132 -5.47 20.87 -47.06
C ALA A 132 -6.34 19.88 -46.23
N PRO A 133 -7.23 19.07 -46.80
CA PRO A 133 -8.00 18.11 -46.02
C PRO A 133 -7.13 17.10 -45.29
N PHE A 134 -6.03 16.64 -45.92
CA PHE A 134 -5.10 15.71 -45.31
C PHE A 134 -4.32 16.36 -44.15
N THR A 135 -3.82 17.58 -44.33
CA THR A 135 -3.09 18.31 -43.29
C THR A 135 -4.00 18.66 -42.11
N LEU A 136 -5.24 19.05 -42.34
CA LEU A 136 -6.24 19.30 -41.29
C LEU A 136 -6.58 18.01 -40.54
N GLY A 137 -6.72 16.88 -41.24
CA GLY A 137 -6.95 15.56 -40.60
C GLY A 137 -5.78 15.16 -39.72
N CYS A 138 -4.54 15.33 -40.19
CA CYS A 138 -3.35 15.07 -39.38
C CYS A 138 -3.31 15.95 -38.14
N MET A 139 -3.61 17.25 -38.29
CA MET A 139 -3.62 18.20 -37.18
C MET A 139 -4.70 17.84 -36.15
N ALA A 140 -5.93 17.52 -36.60
CA ALA A 140 -7.02 17.09 -35.72
C ALA A 140 -6.68 15.79 -34.97
N TYR A 141 -6.04 14.84 -35.64
CA TYR A 141 -5.57 13.59 -35.01
C TYR A 141 -4.53 13.87 -33.92
N VAL A 142 -3.52 14.70 -34.21
CA VAL A 142 -2.47 15.04 -33.24
C VAL A 142 -3.09 15.78 -32.04
N CYS A 143 -3.94 16.77 -32.29
CA CYS A 143 -4.63 17.51 -31.21
C CYS A 143 -5.45 16.59 -30.31
N ARG A 144 -6.27 15.70 -30.92
CA ARG A 144 -7.07 14.73 -30.15
C ARG A 144 -6.19 13.81 -29.31
N ARG A 145 -5.09 13.35 -29.87
CA ARG A 145 -4.17 12.48 -29.15
C ARG A 145 -3.49 13.19 -27.96
N TYR A 146 -3.04 14.42 -28.16
CA TYR A 146 -2.48 15.23 -27.07
C TYR A 146 -3.53 15.50 -25.98
N ALA A 147 -4.77 15.84 -26.35
CA ALA A 147 -5.85 16.02 -25.40
C ALA A 147 -6.07 14.77 -24.55
N LEU A 148 -6.16 13.59 -25.17
CA LEU A 148 -6.35 12.33 -24.45
C LEU A 148 -5.15 11.98 -23.54
N GLN A 149 -3.92 12.31 -23.94
CA GLN A 149 -2.75 12.12 -23.11
C GLN A 149 -2.72 13.09 -21.93
N PHE A 150 -3.15 14.34 -22.16
CA PHE A 150 -3.24 15.34 -21.12
C PHE A 150 -4.28 14.95 -20.06
N ASP A 151 -5.48 14.54 -20.48
CA ASP A 151 -6.52 14.05 -19.57
C ASP A 151 -6.06 12.87 -18.71
N ARG A 152 -5.34 11.90 -19.33
CA ARG A 152 -4.76 10.77 -18.59
C ARG A 152 -3.70 11.19 -17.60
N ALA A 153 -2.82 12.13 -17.99
CA ALA A 153 -1.79 12.66 -17.11
C ALA A 153 -2.40 13.40 -15.91
N GLU A 154 -3.46 14.18 -16.16
CA GLU A 154 -4.18 14.89 -15.11
C GLU A 154 -4.90 13.94 -14.15
N GLN A 155 -5.54 12.89 -14.67
CA GLN A 155 -6.16 11.85 -13.84
C GLN A 155 -5.13 11.14 -12.97
N LEU A 156 -3.98 10.74 -13.54
CA LEU A 156 -2.91 10.09 -12.80
C LEU A 156 -2.30 11.00 -11.72
N ALA A 157 -2.15 12.30 -12.03
CA ALA A 157 -1.68 13.29 -11.06
C ALA A 157 -2.65 13.40 -9.87
N ARG A 158 -3.97 13.49 -10.14
CA ARG A 158 -5.00 13.54 -9.08
C ARG A 158 -5.01 12.25 -8.23
N GLU A 159 -4.84 11.08 -8.84
CA GLU A 159 -4.74 9.81 -8.09
C GLU A 159 -3.49 9.76 -7.21
N LEU A 160 -2.36 10.24 -7.72
CA LEU A 160 -1.10 10.34 -6.97
C LEU A 160 -1.25 11.29 -5.78
N ASP A 161 -1.81 12.48 -6.00
CA ASP A 161 -2.03 13.45 -4.93
C ASP A 161 -2.95 12.89 -3.84
N ALA A 162 -4.04 12.21 -4.22
CA ALA A 162 -4.93 11.56 -3.27
C ALA A 162 -4.21 10.48 -2.43
N ARG A 163 -3.37 9.66 -3.07
CA ARG A 163 -2.56 8.64 -2.38
C ARG A 163 -1.50 9.26 -1.44
N VAL A 164 -0.86 10.35 -1.88
CA VAL A 164 0.12 11.07 -1.05
C VAL A 164 -0.57 11.64 0.19
N ILE A 165 -1.71 12.31 0.03
CA ILE A 165 -2.48 12.87 1.15
C ILE A 165 -2.89 11.75 2.13
N GLN A 166 -3.41 10.63 1.62
CA GLN A 166 -3.83 9.50 2.45
C GLN A 166 -2.64 8.89 3.22
N ARG A 167 -1.50 8.68 2.57
CA ARG A 167 -0.30 8.16 3.22
C ARG A 167 0.29 9.14 4.24
N THR A 168 0.31 10.42 3.91
CA THR A 168 0.81 11.44 4.84
C THR A 168 -0.07 11.50 6.09
N LYS A 169 -1.40 11.44 5.93
CA LYS A 169 -2.32 11.39 7.07
C LYS A 169 -2.08 10.17 7.94
N ALA A 170 -1.97 8.97 7.35
CA ALA A 170 -1.71 7.73 8.09
C ALA A 170 -0.38 7.79 8.85
N LEU A 171 0.69 8.30 8.22
CA LEU A 171 2.00 8.49 8.86
C LEU A 171 1.95 9.51 10.00
N THR A 172 1.17 10.58 9.86
CA THR A 172 1.01 11.58 10.92
C THR A 172 0.28 10.98 12.12
N GLU A 173 -0.81 10.24 11.88
CA GLU A 173 -1.56 9.54 12.94
C GLU A 173 -0.68 8.51 13.67
N GLU A 174 0.10 7.71 12.94
CA GLU A 174 1.06 6.76 13.51
C GLU A 174 2.14 7.48 14.35
N THR A 175 2.67 8.60 13.85
CA THR A 175 3.71 9.37 14.56
C THR A 175 3.16 9.99 15.83
N GLU A 176 1.92 10.48 15.81
CA GLU A 176 1.28 11.06 17.00
C GLU A 176 0.92 9.98 18.02
N ALA A 177 0.43 8.84 17.60
CA ALA A 177 0.22 7.69 18.47
C ALA A 177 1.52 7.24 19.15
N ARG A 178 2.63 7.19 18.39
CA ARG A 178 3.95 6.86 18.92
C ARG A 178 4.48 7.90 19.93
N LYS A 179 4.25 9.20 19.69
CA LYS A 179 4.61 10.26 20.64
C LYS A 179 3.81 10.14 21.92
N SER A 180 2.50 9.93 21.83
CA SER A 180 1.62 9.75 22.98
C SER A 180 2.05 8.55 23.83
N MET A 181 2.37 7.44 23.16
CA MET A 181 2.93 6.25 23.77
C MET A 181 4.23 6.56 24.56
N MET A 182 5.19 7.26 23.94
CA MET A 182 6.44 7.66 24.60
C MET A 182 6.18 8.53 25.85
N LEU A 183 5.24 9.46 25.77
CA LEU A 183 4.89 10.30 26.91
C LEU A 183 4.32 9.48 28.08
N ASN A 184 3.47 8.49 27.79
CA ASN A 184 2.94 7.58 28.80
C ASN A 184 4.05 6.76 29.47
N ILE A 185 4.98 6.20 28.68
CA ILE A 185 6.16 5.47 29.19
C ILE A 185 6.97 6.36 30.14
N PHE A 186 7.28 7.60 29.75
CA PHE A 186 8.03 8.52 30.59
C PHE A 186 7.28 8.86 31.89
N HIS A 187 5.96 9.00 31.81
CA HIS A 187 5.14 9.25 33.01
C HIS A 187 5.20 8.06 33.98
N ASP A 188 5.06 6.84 33.46
CA ASP A 188 5.01 5.62 34.26
C ASP A 188 6.38 5.21 34.83
N LEU A 189 7.47 5.60 34.16
CA LEU A 189 8.83 5.49 34.68
C LEU A 189 9.13 6.53 35.75
N ARG A 190 8.67 7.78 35.57
CA ARG A 190 8.99 8.90 36.48
C ARG A 190 8.46 8.67 37.89
N SER A 191 7.21 8.20 38.03
CA SER A 191 6.56 8.06 39.35
C SER A 191 7.30 7.08 40.28
N PRO A 192 7.59 5.82 39.89
CA PRO A 192 8.32 4.89 40.75
C PRO A 192 9.78 5.29 40.94
N LEU A 193 10.42 5.90 39.95
CA LEU A 193 11.80 6.42 40.08
C LEU A 193 11.87 7.53 41.14
N PHE A 194 10.91 8.46 41.11
CA PHE A 194 10.81 9.51 42.10
C PHE A 194 10.59 8.94 43.51
N ALA A 195 9.71 7.93 43.64
CA ALA A 195 9.46 7.26 44.91
C ALA A 195 10.71 6.57 45.48
N VAL A 196 11.52 5.94 44.61
CA VAL A 196 12.80 5.31 45.00
C VAL A 196 13.79 6.40 45.42
N SER A 197 13.95 7.48 44.64
CA SER A 197 14.86 8.58 44.97
C SER A 197 14.49 9.23 46.31
N SER A 198 13.22 9.62 46.47
CA SER A 198 12.73 10.25 47.71
C SER A 198 12.86 9.31 48.93
N GLY A 199 12.66 7.99 48.73
CA GLY A 199 12.89 7.03 49.81
C GLY A 199 14.34 6.92 50.21
N LEU A 200 15.28 7.00 49.24
CA LEU A 200 16.72 7.04 49.54
C LEU A 200 17.14 8.32 50.24
N ASP A 201 16.62 9.48 49.79
CA ASP A 201 16.86 10.76 50.46
C ASP A 201 16.34 10.75 51.92
N THR A 202 15.20 10.09 52.15
CA THR A 202 14.65 9.91 53.53
C THR A 202 15.55 9.00 54.37
N LEU A 203 16.10 7.93 53.78
CA LEU A 203 17.02 7.03 54.49
C LEU A 203 18.36 7.71 54.82
N GLU A 204 18.82 8.63 53.95
CA GLU A 204 20.02 9.42 54.24
C GLU A 204 19.82 10.35 55.42
N ALA A 205 18.63 10.94 55.51
CA ALA A 205 18.27 11.84 56.64
C ALA A 205 17.91 11.09 57.93
N ALA A 206 17.31 9.90 57.83
CA ALA A 206 16.82 9.09 58.95
C ALA A 206 17.09 7.58 58.67
N PRO A 207 18.33 7.06 58.93
CA PRO A 207 18.69 5.68 58.70
C PRO A 207 17.85 4.64 59.46
N GLU A 208 17.29 5.04 60.60
CA GLU A 208 16.36 4.21 61.41
C GLU A 208 15.05 3.87 60.70
N ALA A 209 14.68 4.60 59.63
CA ALA A 209 13.48 4.33 58.84
C ALA A 209 13.66 3.15 57.87
N LEU A 210 14.86 2.57 57.73
CA LEU A 210 15.16 1.50 56.83
C LEU A 210 14.20 0.29 56.87
N PRO A 211 13.84 -0.28 58.06
CA PRO A 211 12.95 -1.41 58.13
C PRO A 211 11.54 -1.13 57.57
N ALA A 212 11.08 0.11 57.71
CA ALA A 212 9.76 0.53 57.24
C ALA A 212 9.75 0.86 55.73
N LEU A 213 10.83 1.45 55.20
CA LEU A 213 10.91 1.89 53.80
C LEU A 213 11.43 0.81 52.88
N LEU A 214 12.24 -0.13 53.35
CA LEU A 214 12.88 -1.16 52.54
C LEU A 214 11.88 -2.01 51.69
N PRO A 215 10.74 -2.49 52.26
CA PRO A 215 9.77 -3.25 51.46
C PRO A 215 9.15 -2.44 50.31
N ALA A 216 8.85 -1.15 50.56
CA ALA A 216 8.29 -0.25 49.57
C ALA A 216 9.28 0.05 48.45
N LEU A 217 10.57 0.28 48.77
CA LEU A 217 11.64 0.49 47.82
C LEU A 217 11.91 -0.76 46.96
N GLN A 218 11.90 -1.94 47.59
CA GLN A 218 12.04 -3.21 46.87
C GLN A 218 10.89 -3.42 45.89
N GLN A 219 9.66 -3.14 46.31
CA GLN A 219 8.49 -3.25 45.45
C GLN A 219 8.56 -2.29 44.26
N ARG A 220 8.96 -1.05 44.47
CA ARG A 220 9.11 -0.04 43.39
C ARG A 220 10.24 -0.40 42.42
N THR A 221 11.34 -0.92 42.92
CA THR A 221 12.46 -1.39 42.09
C THR A 221 12.09 -2.62 41.27
N ALA A 222 11.34 -3.59 41.86
CA ALA A 222 10.83 -4.75 41.15
C ALA A 222 9.84 -4.37 40.03
N PHE A 223 8.98 -3.38 40.30
CA PHE A 223 8.07 -2.82 39.28
C PHE A 223 8.83 -2.15 38.14
N LEU A 224 9.84 -1.32 38.39
CA LEU A 224 10.69 -0.69 37.39
C LEU A 224 11.40 -1.73 36.50
N ARG A 225 11.94 -2.77 37.11
CA ARG A 225 12.57 -3.87 36.38
C ARG A 225 11.58 -4.55 35.44
N ARG A 226 10.39 -4.92 35.94
CA ARG A 226 9.34 -5.54 35.11
C ARG A 226 8.93 -4.62 33.96
N LEU A 227 8.71 -3.33 34.23
CA LEU A 227 8.34 -2.36 33.20
C LEU A 227 9.40 -2.25 32.10
N THR A 228 10.69 -2.22 32.46
CA THR A 228 11.77 -2.16 31.47
C THR A 228 11.90 -3.45 30.64
N GLU A 229 11.70 -4.63 31.26
CA GLU A 229 11.67 -5.92 30.58
C GLU A 229 10.48 -6.01 29.61
N ASP A 230 9.28 -5.59 30.01
CA ASP A 230 8.07 -5.54 29.18
C ASP A 230 8.25 -4.59 27.99
N LEU A 231 8.80 -3.37 28.22
CA LEU A 231 9.11 -2.42 27.16
C LEU A 231 10.08 -2.97 26.12
N PHE A 232 11.14 -3.61 26.59
CA PHE A 232 12.14 -4.22 25.71
C PHE A 232 11.55 -5.36 24.88
N LEU A 233 10.73 -6.21 25.50
CA LEU A 233 10.07 -7.30 24.79
C LEU A 233 9.03 -6.78 23.80
N ALA A 234 8.21 -5.79 24.20
CA ALA A 234 7.24 -5.16 23.30
C ALA A 234 7.93 -4.54 22.07
N ALA A 235 9.09 -3.86 22.26
CA ALA A 235 9.88 -3.32 21.16
C ALA A 235 10.41 -4.40 20.23
N LYS A 236 10.89 -5.53 20.76
CA LYS A 236 11.35 -6.68 19.95
C LYS A 236 10.21 -7.34 19.18
N LEU A 237 9.03 -7.49 19.79
CA LEU A 237 7.83 -8.04 19.15
C LEU A 237 7.40 -7.16 17.98
N GLU A 238 7.38 -5.82 18.17
CA GLU A 238 7.06 -4.86 17.11
C GLU A 238 8.01 -4.97 15.90
N GLN A 239 9.30 -5.17 16.16
CA GLN A 239 10.31 -5.34 15.13
C GLN A 239 10.37 -6.76 14.55
N LYS A 240 9.48 -7.67 14.98
CA LYS A 240 9.50 -9.10 14.61
C LYS A 240 10.86 -9.78 14.85
N GLN A 241 11.56 -9.34 15.89
CA GLN A 241 12.90 -9.85 16.25
C GLN A 241 12.85 -10.94 17.32
N VAL A 242 11.68 -11.29 17.81
CA VAL A 242 11.52 -12.40 18.76
C VAL A 242 11.50 -13.70 17.96
N MET A 243 12.49 -14.54 18.21
CA MET A 243 12.54 -15.91 17.72
C MET A 243 12.18 -16.85 18.89
N LEU A 244 11.25 -17.76 18.66
CA LEU A 244 10.87 -18.77 19.64
C LEU A 244 11.92 -19.89 19.64
N ASN A 245 12.29 -20.35 20.83
CA ASN A 245 13.02 -21.60 20.98
C ASN A 245 12.01 -22.73 21.19
N GLU A 246 11.45 -23.20 20.07
CA GLU A 246 10.36 -24.15 20.08
C GLU A 246 10.82 -25.56 20.42
N ASP A 247 10.16 -26.17 21.41
CA ASP A 247 10.37 -27.55 21.80
C ASP A 247 9.01 -28.20 22.20
N ARG A 248 9.01 -29.49 22.48
CA ARG A 248 7.86 -30.18 23.03
C ARG A 248 7.66 -29.79 24.50
N VAL A 249 6.62 -29.03 24.80
CA VAL A 249 6.32 -28.50 26.13
C VAL A 249 5.04 -29.11 26.67
N SER A 250 5.06 -29.53 27.94
CA SER A 250 3.87 -29.89 28.70
C SER A 250 3.22 -28.64 29.28
N LEU A 251 2.07 -28.21 28.73
CA LEU A 251 1.35 -27.07 29.28
C LEU A 251 0.88 -27.30 30.73
N GLY A 252 0.60 -28.54 31.11
CA GLY A 252 0.21 -28.85 32.49
C GLY A 252 1.32 -28.51 33.49
N GLU A 253 2.61 -28.78 33.15
CA GLU A 253 3.75 -28.41 33.98
C GLU A 253 3.92 -26.90 34.05
N VAL A 254 3.75 -26.19 32.91
CA VAL A 254 3.83 -24.73 32.86
C VAL A 254 2.75 -24.09 33.71
N ILE A 255 1.49 -24.57 33.61
CA ILE A 255 0.37 -24.11 34.44
C ILE A 255 0.65 -24.29 35.92
N ALA A 256 1.14 -25.47 36.32
CA ALA A 256 1.45 -25.78 37.73
C ALA A 256 2.55 -24.80 38.26
N ALA A 257 3.63 -24.65 37.51
CA ALA A 257 4.74 -23.75 37.87
C ALA A 257 4.28 -22.28 38.02
N VAL A 258 3.42 -21.80 37.11
CA VAL A 258 2.88 -20.42 37.18
C VAL A 258 1.92 -20.26 38.35
N CYS A 259 1.01 -21.21 38.57
CA CYS A 259 0.11 -21.18 39.69
C CYS A 259 0.86 -21.17 41.04
N ASP A 260 1.90 -21.99 41.18
CA ASP A 260 2.71 -22.03 42.39
C ASP A 260 3.46 -20.71 42.62
N SER A 261 4.02 -20.10 41.55
CA SER A 261 4.71 -18.80 41.63
C SER A 261 3.80 -17.64 42.04
N CYS A 262 2.50 -17.72 41.69
CA CYS A 262 1.51 -16.67 41.99
C CYS A 262 0.75 -16.91 43.30
N ARG A 263 0.91 -18.07 43.92
CA ARG A 263 0.14 -18.48 45.13
C ARG A 263 0.34 -17.50 46.31
N GLU A 264 1.57 -17.16 46.60
CA GLU A 264 1.91 -16.23 47.69
C GLU A 264 1.32 -14.83 47.47
N GLU A 265 1.32 -14.35 46.23
CA GLU A 265 0.74 -13.04 45.88
C GLU A 265 -0.79 -13.05 46.01
N ALA A 266 -1.45 -14.12 45.57
CA ALA A 266 -2.87 -14.28 45.72
C ALA A 266 -3.29 -14.38 47.21
N GLU A 267 -2.55 -15.15 48.00
CA GLU A 267 -2.76 -15.28 49.44
C GLU A 267 -2.60 -13.95 50.21
N LYS A 268 -1.54 -13.21 49.92
CA LYS A 268 -1.31 -11.86 50.46
C LYS A 268 -2.47 -10.90 50.17
N LYS A 269 -3.08 -11.03 49.01
CA LYS A 269 -4.23 -10.23 48.58
C LYS A 269 -5.55 -10.77 49.14
N GLY A 270 -5.57 -11.97 49.71
CA GLY A 270 -6.81 -12.63 50.22
C GLY A 270 -7.68 -13.18 49.09
N VAL A 271 -7.07 -13.59 47.95
CA VAL A 271 -7.76 -14.19 46.78
C VAL A 271 -7.48 -15.66 46.75
N VAL A 272 -8.53 -16.46 46.53
CA VAL A 272 -8.42 -17.93 46.43
C VAL A 272 -8.01 -18.33 45.02
N LEU A 273 -6.81 -18.91 44.87
CA LEU A 273 -6.33 -19.43 43.60
C LEU A 273 -6.56 -20.96 43.51
N GLN A 274 -7.35 -21.38 42.54
CA GLN A 274 -7.64 -22.80 42.25
C GLN A 274 -6.90 -23.21 40.98
N ALA A 275 -5.95 -24.14 41.12
CA ALA A 275 -5.20 -24.71 39.99
C ALA A 275 -5.93 -25.95 39.44
N PRO A 276 -5.82 -26.27 38.14
CA PRO A 276 -6.36 -27.46 37.56
C PRO A 276 -5.61 -28.73 38.07
N PRO A 277 -6.18 -29.92 37.98
CA PRO A 277 -5.47 -31.16 38.18
C PRO A 277 -4.37 -31.29 37.12
N ALA A 278 -3.27 -31.97 37.48
CA ALA A 278 -2.18 -32.19 36.54
C ALA A 278 -2.70 -32.95 35.31
N SER A 279 -2.48 -32.39 34.13
CA SER A 279 -2.86 -32.94 32.83
C SER A 279 -1.69 -32.84 31.84
N GLU A 280 -1.48 -33.92 31.06
CA GLU A 280 -0.53 -33.87 29.97
C GLU A 280 -1.18 -33.16 28.76
N LEU A 281 -0.71 -31.96 28.45
CA LEU A 281 -1.15 -31.19 27.32
C LEU A 281 0.08 -30.80 26.46
N PRO A 282 0.56 -31.72 25.59
CA PRO A 282 1.76 -31.46 24.81
C PRO A 282 1.46 -30.46 23.69
N VAL A 283 2.24 -29.38 23.66
CA VAL A 283 2.23 -28.37 22.60
C VAL A 283 3.63 -28.17 22.06
N TRP A 284 3.74 -27.62 20.87
CA TRP A 284 5.00 -27.14 20.31
C TRP A 284 5.16 -25.67 20.65
N GLY A 285 6.26 -25.29 21.31
CA GLY A 285 6.45 -23.90 21.69
C GLY A 285 7.65 -23.63 22.59
N ASP A 286 7.84 -22.37 22.93
CA ASP A 286 8.86 -21.90 23.85
C ASP A 286 8.33 -21.88 25.28
N GLN A 287 8.84 -22.76 26.14
CA GLN A 287 8.39 -22.90 27.52
C GLN A 287 8.44 -21.57 28.30
N ILE A 288 9.49 -20.77 28.11
CA ILE A 288 9.66 -19.50 28.83
C ILE A 288 8.58 -18.50 28.37
N ARG A 289 8.29 -18.48 27.07
CA ARG A 289 7.26 -17.57 26.52
C ARG A 289 5.84 -18.02 26.89
N LEU A 290 5.56 -19.31 26.87
CA LEU A 290 4.29 -19.85 27.34
C LEU A 290 4.07 -19.57 28.85
N GLN A 291 5.13 -19.72 29.65
CA GLN A 291 5.10 -19.33 31.06
C GLN A 291 4.80 -17.83 31.21
N GLN A 292 5.43 -16.98 30.39
CA GLN A 292 5.19 -15.52 30.42
C GLN A 292 3.75 -15.14 30.04
N ILE A 293 3.15 -15.82 29.06
CA ILE A 293 1.72 -15.63 28.71
C ILE A 293 0.84 -15.90 29.92
N LEU A 294 0.97 -17.09 30.51
CA LEU A 294 0.14 -17.49 31.65
C LEU A 294 0.38 -16.62 32.89
N GLN A 295 1.63 -16.22 33.13
CA GLN A 295 2.00 -15.29 34.21
C GLN A 295 1.27 -13.94 34.04
N ASN A 296 1.24 -13.38 32.82
CA ASN A 296 0.54 -12.13 32.54
C ASN A 296 -0.98 -12.25 32.75
N LEU A 297 -1.58 -13.36 32.32
CA LEU A 297 -3.02 -13.61 32.54
C LEU A 297 -3.34 -13.76 34.02
N LEU A 298 -2.51 -14.51 34.77
CA LEU A 298 -2.76 -14.81 36.17
C LEU A 298 -2.51 -13.60 37.08
N THR A 299 -1.42 -12.85 36.85
CA THR A 299 -1.14 -11.61 37.60
C THR A 299 -2.21 -10.55 37.33
N ASN A 300 -2.72 -10.47 36.10
CA ASN A 300 -3.84 -9.60 35.76
C ASN A 300 -5.10 -10.01 36.55
N ALA A 301 -5.45 -11.30 36.57
CA ALA A 301 -6.56 -11.80 37.35
C ALA A 301 -6.42 -11.51 38.85
N ILE A 302 -5.22 -11.71 39.43
CA ILE A 302 -4.94 -11.34 40.83
C ILE A 302 -5.13 -9.85 41.06
N HIS A 303 -4.62 -9.02 40.14
CA HIS A 303 -4.67 -7.57 40.26
C HIS A 303 -6.12 -7.05 40.32
N TYR A 304 -7.01 -7.56 39.48
CA TYR A 304 -8.39 -7.06 39.35
C TYR A 304 -9.42 -7.80 40.20
N THR A 305 -9.04 -8.87 40.90
CA THR A 305 -9.91 -9.56 41.85
C THR A 305 -9.82 -8.93 43.23
N PRO A 306 -10.92 -8.48 43.85
CA PRO A 306 -10.91 -7.95 45.23
C PRO A 306 -10.61 -9.05 46.25
N ALA A 307 -10.22 -8.64 47.44
CA ALA A 307 -10.06 -9.58 48.57
C ALA A 307 -11.35 -10.35 48.84
N GLY A 308 -11.25 -11.65 49.09
CA GLY A 308 -12.38 -12.58 49.20
C GLY A 308 -12.89 -13.16 47.88
N GLY A 309 -12.36 -12.68 46.74
CA GLY A 309 -12.67 -13.27 45.43
C GLY A 309 -11.88 -14.54 45.13
N SER A 310 -12.14 -15.11 43.96
CA SER A 310 -11.51 -16.37 43.53
C SER A 310 -11.03 -16.30 42.08
N ILE A 311 -9.95 -17.00 41.80
CA ILE A 311 -9.40 -17.21 40.45
C ILE A 311 -9.35 -18.71 40.21
N THR A 312 -9.89 -19.14 39.08
CA THR A 312 -9.94 -20.56 38.69
C THR A 312 -9.20 -20.72 37.39
N VAL A 313 -8.15 -21.54 37.39
CA VAL A 313 -7.43 -21.95 36.18
C VAL A 313 -7.93 -23.31 35.76
N ASN A 314 -8.36 -23.44 34.51
CA ASN A 314 -8.78 -24.70 33.92
C ASN A 314 -8.03 -24.99 32.65
N SER A 315 -7.85 -26.27 32.35
CA SER A 315 -7.28 -26.73 31.08
C SER A 315 -8.12 -27.82 30.46
N ARG A 316 -8.34 -27.76 29.15
CA ARG A 316 -9.07 -28.77 28.39
C ARG A 316 -8.55 -28.89 26.97
N VAL A 317 -8.87 -29.99 26.33
CA VAL A 317 -8.64 -30.20 24.90
C VAL A 317 -9.99 -30.06 24.19
N GLU A 318 -10.04 -29.26 23.14
CA GLU A 318 -11.24 -29.06 22.33
C GLU A 318 -10.85 -28.85 20.87
N ALA A 319 -11.46 -29.63 19.96
CA ALA A 319 -11.26 -29.53 18.52
C ALA A 319 -9.76 -29.55 18.08
N GLY A 320 -8.90 -30.32 18.73
CA GLY A 320 -7.49 -30.43 18.40
C GLY A 320 -6.63 -29.27 18.93
N ALA A 321 -7.16 -28.43 19.79
CA ALA A 321 -6.44 -27.36 20.47
C ALA A 321 -6.42 -27.58 21.99
N ALA A 322 -5.34 -27.13 22.63
CA ALA A 322 -5.27 -27.00 24.09
C ALA A 322 -5.85 -25.63 24.47
N LEU A 323 -6.79 -25.61 25.36
CA LEU A 323 -7.40 -24.42 25.93
C LEU A 323 -7.01 -24.32 27.41
N VAL A 324 -6.41 -23.17 27.78
CA VAL A 324 -6.11 -22.83 29.17
C VAL A 324 -6.90 -21.58 29.52
N SER A 325 -7.87 -21.68 30.41
CA SER A 325 -8.69 -20.54 30.83
C SER A 325 -8.32 -20.09 32.24
N VAL A 326 -8.16 -18.78 32.42
CA VAL A 326 -7.99 -18.10 33.68
C VAL A 326 -9.25 -17.27 33.90
N ARG A 327 -10.09 -17.71 34.84
CA ARG A 327 -11.35 -17.05 35.21
C ARG A 327 -11.20 -16.38 36.57
N ASP A 328 -11.53 -15.11 36.65
CA ASP A 328 -11.56 -14.32 37.88
C ASP A 328 -12.99 -13.91 38.23
N THR A 329 -13.19 -13.55 39.50
CA THR A 329 -14.43 -12.95 40.01
C THR A 329 -14.24 -11.45 40.32
N GLY A 330 -13.50 -10.77 39.45
CA GLY A 330 -13.15 -9.37 39.59
C GLY A 330 -14.24 -8.40 39.12
N CYS A 331 -13.83 -7.16 38.86
CA CYS A 331 -14.73 -6.09 38.42
C CYS A 331 -15.36 -6.34 37.04
N GLY A 332 -14.79 -7.23 36.23
CA GLY A 332 -15.17 -7.40 34.83
C GLY A 332 -14.78 -6.22 33.95
N ILE A 333 -15.07 -6.34 32.65
CA ILE A 333 -14.68 -5.39 31.61
C ILE A 333 -15.93 -4.99 30.83
N ALA A 334 -16.12 -3.67 30.64
CA ALA A 334 -17.25 -3.13 29.90
C ALA A 334 -17.18 -3.57 28.42
N PRO A 335 -18.30 -3.85 27.74
CA PRO A 335 -18.30 -4.31 26.34
C PRO A 335 -17.55 -3.39 25.37
N GLU A 336 -17.60 -2.08 25.61
CA GLU A 336 -16.88 -1.06 24.84
C GLU A 336 -15.36 -1.16 24.96
N ASP A 337 -14.86 -1.66 26.11
CA ASP A 337 -13.43 -1.77 26.41
C ASP A 337 -12.85 -3.14 26.00
N GLN A 338 -13.68 -4.18 25.81
CA GLN A 338 -13.21 -5.55 25.57
C GLN A 338 -12.35 -5.70 24.32
N ALA A 339 -12.60 -4.91 23.27
CA ALA A 339 -11.77 -4.90 22.08
C ALA A 339 -10.41 -4.24 22.31
N ALA A 340 -10.36 -3.25 23.21
CA ALA A 340 -9.19 -2.42 23.45
C ALA A 340 -8.25 -2.95 24.55
N VAL A 341 -8.67 -3.97 25.35
CA VAL A 341 -7.83 -4.47 26.46
C VAL A 341 -6.51 -5.09 26.02
N PHE A 342 -6.38 -5.47 24.76
CA PHE A 342 -5.14 -5.97 24.16
C PHE A 342 -4.30 -4.84 23.54
N ASP A 343 -4.83 -3.61 23.48
CA ASP A 343 -4.06 -2.47 22.99
C ASP A 343 -2.99 -2.07 23.99
N ARG A 344 -1.88 -1.53 23.50
CA ARG A 344 -0.75 -1.11 24.34
C ARG A 344 -1.14 0.04 25.24
N TYR A 345 -0.76 -0.05 26.52
CA TYR A 345 -1.02 0.98 27.54
C TYR A 345 -2.51 1.24 27.80
N PHE A 346 -3.37 0.31 27.42
CA PHE A 346 -4.78 0.41 27.75
C PHE A 346 -5.00 0.17 29.26
N HIS A 347 -5.71 1.08 29.87
CA HIS A 347 -6.16 0.97 31.26
C HIS A 347 -7.65 1.31 31.31
N THR A 348 -8.45 0.48 31.98
CA THR A 348 -9.84 0.82 32.24
C THR A 348 -9.92 2.02 33.20
N THR A 349 -10.95 2.84 33.03
CA THR A 349 -11.18 4.03 33.89
C THR A 349 -11.32 3.72 35.38
N THR A 350 -11.59 2.46 35.71
CA THR A 350 -11.76 1.95 37.08
C THR A 350 -10.47 1.44 37.72
N SER A 351 -9.37 1.31 36.97
CA SER A 351 -8.09 0.82 37.52
C SER A 351 -7.26 1.95 38.10
N SER A 352 -6.67 1.73 39.30
CA SER A 352 -5.62 2.63 39.82
C SER A 352 -4.40 2.53 38.89
N LYS A 353 -4.06 3.62 38.22
CA LYS A 353 -2.96 3.73 37.22
C LYS A 353 -1.56 3.35 37.73
N HIS A 354 -1.41 2.94 38.99
CA HIS A 354 -0.10 2.90 39.65
C HIS A 354 0.56 1.50 39.73
N ASP A 355 -0.16 0.41 39.39
CA ASP A 355 0.33 -0.95 39.64
C ASP A 355 0.37 -1.88 38.41
N SER A 356 -0.01 -1.42 37.23
CA SER A 356 0.08 -2.22 36.00
C SER A 356 0.74 -1.45 34.86
N THR A 357 1.50 -2.15 34.03
CA THR A 357 2.25 -1.55 32.90
C THR A 357 1.38 -1.30 31.66
N GLY A 358 0.17 -1.85 31.59
CA GLY A 358 -0.68 -1.84 30.41
C GLY A 358 -0.06 -2.56 29.20
N LEU A 359 1.03 -3.31 29.39
CA LEU A 359 1.72 -4.06 28.34
C LEU A 359 1.50 -5.56 28.44
N GLY A 360 1.14 -6.08 29.62
CA GLY A 360 1.11 -7.51 29.88
C GLY A 360 0.15 -8.29 28.96
N LEU A 361 -1.08 -7.80 28.76
CA LEU A 361 -2.06 -8.45 27.87
C LEU A 361 -1.65 -8.36 26.40
N THR A 362 -1.12 -7.23 25.96
CA THR A 362 -0.58 -7.07 24.59
C THR A 362 0.56 -8.04 24.34
N ILE A 363 1.52 -8.13 25.26
CA ILE A 363 2.63 -9.09 25.17
C ILE A 363 2.13 -10.52 25.14
N ALA A 364 1.15 -10.87 26.00
CA ALA A 364 0.57 -12.19 26.03
C ALA A 364 -0.09 -12.56 24.69
N GLN A 365 -0.86 -11.64 24.11
CA GLN A 365 -1.52 -11.81 22.81
C GLN A 365 -0.50 -12.01 21.68
N GLU A 366 0.52 -11.15 21.59
CA GLU A 366 1.56 -11.25 20.56
C GLU A 366 2.37 -12.56 20.69
N LEU A 367 2.72 -12.96 21.91
CA LEU A 367 3.38 -14.25 22.15
C LEU A 367 2.47 -15.44 21.80
N ALA A 368 1.16 -15.36 22.08
CA ALA A 368 0.21 -16.40 21.68
C ALA A 368 0.13 -16.52 20.15
N HIS A 369 0.10 -15.40 19.42
CA HIS A 369 0.13 -15.39 17.96
C HIS A 369 1.43 -16.00 17.40
N LEU A 370 2.59 -15.72 18.00
CA LEU A 370 3.84 -16.35 17.61
C LEU A 370 3.82 -17.88 17.77
N HIS A 371 3.03 -18.41 18.75
CA HIS A 371 2.78 -19.84 18.93
C HIS A 371 1.62 -20.37 18.10
N HIS A 372 1.16 -19.64 17.06
CA HIS A 372 0.00 -19.99 16.23
C HIS A 372 -1.30 -20.16 17.01
N GLY A 373 -1.39 -19.50 18.17
CA GLY A 373 -2.56 -19.49 19.05
C GLY A 373 -3.25 -18.13 19.11
N GLU A 374 -4.21 -18.03 20.00
CA GLU A 374 -4.97 -16.81 20.27
C GLU A 374 -5.41 -16.73 21.73
N ILE A 375 -5.66 -15.52 22.24
CA ILE A 375 -6.28 -15.32 23.55
C ILE A 375 -7.69 -14.80 23.33
N LEU A 376 -8.67 -15.51 23.88
CA LEU A 376 -10.08 -15.17 23.85
C LEU A 376 -10.49 -14.53 25.19
N LEU A 377 -11.41 -13.57 25.15
CA LEU A 377 -11.94 -12.88 26.32
C LEU A 377 -13.46 -13.02 26.40
N GLU A 378 -13.93 -13.45 27.56
CA GLU A 378 -15.33 -13.39 27.96
C GLU A 378 -15.40 -12.60 29.27
N SER A 379 -16.17 -11.50 29.34
CA SER A 379 -16.23 -10.67 30.52
C SER A 379 -17.60 -10.01 30.68
N GLU A 380 -18.04 -9.85 31.92
CA GLU A 380 -19.25 -9.12 32.27
C GLU A 380 -18.98 -8.26 33.51
N VAL A 381 -19.35 -6.98 33.43
CA VAL A 381 -19.13 -6.03 34.54
C VAL A 381 -19.77 -6.54 35.83
N GLY A 382 -19.00 -6.60 36.90
CA GLY A 382 -19.42 -7.10 38.23
C GLY A 382 -19.46 -8.63 38.39
N LYS A 383 -19.16 -9.41 37.33
CA LYS A 383 -19.09 -10.85 37.40
C LYS A 383 -17.69 -11.43 37.18
N GLY A 384 -16.76 -10.60 36.73
CA GLY A 384 -15.39 -10.98 36.44
C GLY A 384 -15.09 -11.22 34.96
N SER A 385 -13.92 -11.76 34.71
CA SER A 385 -13.42 -12.03 33.34
C SER A 385 -12.89 -13.44 33.19
N CYS A 386 -12.88 -13.95 31.99
CA CYS A 386 -12.29 -15.24 31.61
C CYS A 386 -11.38 -15.02 30.38
N PHE A 387 -10.09 -15.12 30.57
CA PHE A 387 -9.13 -15.13 29.46
C PHE A 387 -8.78 -16.57 29.12
N THR A 388 -8.94 -16.96 27.86
CA THR A 388 -8.68 -18.34 27.40
C THR A 388 -7.56 -18.33 26.36
N LEU A 389 -6.41 -18.87 26.70
CA LEU A 389 -5.33 -19.16 25.77
C LEU A 389 -5.65 -20.42 24.98
N LYS A 390 -5.68 -20.32 23.66
CA LYS A 390 -5.91 -21.43 22.73
C LYS A 390 -4.65 -21.67 21.92
N LEU A 391 -4.10 -22.88 21.98
CA LEU A 391 -2.89 -23.29 21.27
C LEU A 391 -3.14 -24.56 20.48
N PRO A 392 -2.53 -24.75 19.30
CA PRO A 392 -2.59 -26.01 18.57
C PRO A 392 -1.91 -27.13 19.38
N LEU A 393 -2.59 -28.28 19.51
CA LEU A 393 -2.00 -29.47 20.09
C LEU A 393 -1.02 -30.13 19.11
N LEU A 394 0.02 -30.72 19.64
CA LEU A 394 0.85 -31.65 18.86
C LEU A 394 -0.03 -32.81 18.38
N PRO A 395 0.00 -33.17 17.09
CA PRO A 395 -0.62 -34.40 16.65
C PRO A 395 -0.01 -35.58 17.42
N ALA A 396 -0.86 -36.47 17.90
CA ALA A 396 -0.50 -37.64 18.70
C ALA A 396 0.45 -38.58 17.96
#